data_536840ee07e7a2418b6e2f1092146f73
#
_entry.id   536840ee07e7a2418b6e2f1092146f73
#
_cell.length_a   1.000
_cell.length_b   1.000
_cell.length_c   1.000
_cell.angle_alpha   90.00
_cell.angle_beta   90.00
_cell.angle_gamma   90.00
#
_symmetry.space_group_name_H-M   'P 1'
#
loop_
_entity.id
_entity.type
_entity.pdbx_description
1 polymer ?
#
loop_
_entity_poly.entity_id
_entity_poly.type
_entity_poly.pdbx_seq_one_letter_code
_entity_poly.pdbx_strand_id
1 'polypeptide(L)'
;IDLPADLENLVRQRSLVNSDDFDNDAPHQSYQDQDWWTLEEPPQVDDSLIGIELVDNGDFENGTESWTPQWNGTLTAITDGSLSGTTSLAVTNRGEYNGAGPGQSMDGKLQQGVTYRASATIRYDHEMDGVDSSAVTSHLFYVAIQYADGTINRVATGTVKRGETTTITGEFSIPSDANVEGSKLIVETAWGAEGTCMDYVIDDISLIGLADEKEYPVAEEYQPNGSNLDLVWEWGHNPDNRYWSLTDREGWLRLTNGHKVSATAKYMKGTYGDLTYFETARNVLSQRTFGGSMSVETHMDVSHMKDGDTAGLATYTRSFAYAAVRQENGQRTLGVVKRVYDNGVKDADGNIVDDTIDRDAEEAFVSGGTVTLPDDATNVWIKSDNTLDNASGKLTIQYWYSLDGKQWSKLGDEQGPLTYDWSLSHFKGYRIGLFNYAKENTGGYVDFDYYDLSDVLTSDGKAVDTSKLRSAID
;
A
#
# COMPACT_ATOMS: atom_id res chain seq x y z
N ILE A 1 -26.62 -13.04 40.43
CA ILE A 1 -25.56 -12.67 41.41
C ILE A 1 -25.28 -11.18 41.16
N ASP A 2 -25.61 -10.31 42.13
CA ASP A 2 -25.24 -8.90 42.06
C ASP A 2 -23.74 -8.80 42.38
N LEU A 3 -22.93 -8.67 41.36
CA LEU A 3 -21.49 -8.42 41.48
C LEU A 3 -21.26 -6.97 41.91
N PRO A 4 -20.28 -6.70 42.77
CA PRO A 4 -19.82 -5.32 43.00
C PRO A 4 -19.48 -4.65 41.68
N ALA A 5 -19.79 -3.36 41.52
CA ALA A 5 -19.64 -2.64 40.23
C ALA A 5 -18.23 -2.75 39.63
N ASP A 6 -17.20 -2.81 40.47
CA ASP A 6 -15.80 -2.96 40.00
C ASP A 6 -15.53 -4.35 39.41
N LEU A 7 -16.14 -5.40 40.02
CA LEU A 7 -16.04 -6.77 39.49
C LEU A 7 -16.88 -6.96 38.22
N GLU A 8 -18.06 -6.33 38.16
CA GLU A 8 -18.88 -6.32 36.93
C GLU A 8 -18.13 -5.68 35.77
N ASN A 9 -17.48 -4.55 36.02
CA ASN A 9 -16.68 -3.87 35.00
C ASN A 9 -15.48 -4.73 34.56
N LEU A 10 -14.81 -5.40 35.47
CA LEU A 10 -13.69 -6.29 35.14
C LEU A 10 -14.16 -7.48 34.30
N VAL A 11 -15.27 -8.13 34.65
CA VAL A 11 -15.84 -9.24 33.87
C VAL A 11 -16.21 -8.78 32.46
N ARG A 12 -16.81 -7.59 32.33
CA ARG A 12 -17.11 -7.01 31.01
C ARG A 12 -15.86 -6.70 30.21
N GLN A 13 -14.83 -6.18 30.83
CA GLN A 13 -13.57 -5.89 30.14
C GLN A 13 -12.89 -7.18 29.67
N ARG A 14 -12.82 -8.22 30.49
CA ARG A 14 -12.20 -9.49 30.12
C ARG A 14 -12.97 -10.28 29.05
N SER A 15 -14.24 -9.98 28.82
CA SER A 15 -14.98 -10.52 27.68
C SER A 15 -14.64 -9.82 26.34
N LEU A 16 -13.90 -8.71 26.38
CA LEU A 16 -13.54 -7.90 25.21
C LEU A 16 -12.03 -7.79 25.01
N VAL A 17 -11.24 -7.99 26.04
CA VAL A 17 -9.77 -8.05 26.01
C VAL A 17 -9.27 -9.05 27.06
N ASN A 18 -8.24 -9.80 26.72
CA ASN A 18 -7.64 -10.78 27.61
C ASN A 18 -6.17 -11.03 27.27
N SER A 19 -5.40 -11.50 28.28
CA SER A 19 -4.10 -12.12 28.04
C SER A 19 -4.27 -13.44 27.31
N ASP A 20 -3.30 -13.81 26.50
CA ASP A 20 -3.30 -15.03 25.70
C ASP A 20 -1.87 -15.61 25.67
N ASP A 21 -1.72 -16.88 25.93
CA ASP A 21 -0.46 -17.64 25.88
C ASP A 21 -0.36 -18.50 24.61
N PHE A 22 -1.31 -18.31 23.69
CA PHE A 22 -1.34 -18.94 22.38
C PHE A 22 -1.30 -20.49 22.36
N ASP A 23 -1.90 -21.12 23.35
CA ASP A 23 -1.91 -22.59 23.46
C ASP A 23 -2.97 -23.29 22.60
N ASN A 24 -3.66 -22.54 21.74
CA ASN A 24 -4.67 -23.06 20.78
C ASN A 24 -5.88 -23.71 21.43
N ASP A 25 -6.31 -23.26 22.59
CA ASP A 25 -7.41 -23.86 23.38
C ASP A 25 -8.79 -23.24 23.08
N ALA A 26 -8.87 -22.21 22.26
CA ALA A 26 -10.13 -21.60 21.88
C ALA A 26 -11.06 -22.59 21.15
N PRO A 27 -12.37 -22.54 21.42
CA PRO A 27 -13.30 -23.58 20.94
C PRO A 27 -13.55 -23.55 19.43
N HIS A 28 -13.21 -22.47 18.74
CA HIS A 28 -13.42 -22.31 17.31
C HIS A 28 -12.53 -21.23 16.74
N GLN A 29 -12.24 -21.35 15.44
CA GLN A 29 -11.49 -20.33 14.73
C GLN A 29 -12.28 -19.01 14.69
N SER A 30 -11.66 -17.94 15.19
CA SER A 30 -12.23 -16.60 15.12
C SER A 30 -11.82 -15.92 13.83
N TYR A 31 -12.79 -15.56 13.01
CA TYR A 31 -12.64 -14.63 11.89
C TYR A 31 -13.26 -13.29 12.25
N GLN A 32 -12.72 -12.62 13.22
CA GLN A 32 -13.10 -11.23 13.39
C GLN A 32 -12.17 -10.38 12.55
N ASP A 33 -12.59 -10.20 11.33
CA ASP A 33 -12.07 -9.18 10.46
C ASP A 33 -12.66 -7.83 10.88
N GLN A 34 -11.81 -6.91 11.24
CA GLN A 34 -12.19 -5.52 11.51
C GLN A 34 -12.35 -4.71 10.25
N ASP A 35 -12.67 -5.36 9.18
CA ASP A 35 -12.64 -4.83 7.86
C ASP A 35 -13.53 -3.63 7.62
N TRP A 36 -13.04 -2.57 8.08
CA TRP A 36 -13.30 -1.28 7.50
C TRP A 36 -12.38 -1.01 6.29
N TRP A 37 -11.42 -1.89 6.04
CA TRP A 37 -10.40 -1.84 5.00
C TRP A 37 -10.25 -3.20 4.35
N THR A 38 -11.18 -3.57 3.52
CA THR A 38 -10.82 -4.55 2.52
C THR A 38 -9.68 -3.92 1.72
N LEU A 39 -8.52 -4.52 1.79
CA LEU A 39 -7.58 -4.41 0.67
C LEU A 39 -8.45 -4.79 -0.53
N GLU A 40 -8.70 -3.86 -1.45
CA GLU A 40 -9.49 -4.17 -2.63
C GLU A 40 -8.93 -5.47 -3.21
N GLU A 41 -9.79 -6.46 -3.42
CA GLU A 41 -9.36 -7.65 -4.15
C GLU A 41 -8.83 -7.15 -5.48
N PRO A 42 -7.58 -7.45 -5.81
CA PRO A 42 -7.03 -6.99 -7.07
C PRO A 42 -7.88 -7.57 -8.19
N PRO A 43 -8.09 -6.81 -9.26
CA PRO A 43 -8.82 -7.31 -10.42
C PRO A 43 -8.16 -8.58 -10.95
N GLN A 44 -8.95 -9.52 -11.40
CA GLN A 44 -8.47 -10.74 -12.04
C GLN A 44 -7.66 -10.33 -13.29
N VAL A 45 -6.40 -10.69 -13.32
CA VAL A 45 -5.50 -10.41 -14.45
C VAL A 45 -5.41 -11.64 -15.34
N ASP A 46 -5.60 -11.44 -16.63
CA ASP A 46 -5.31 -12.47 -17.63
C ASP A 46 -3.80 -12.44 -17.94
N ASP A 47 -3.07 -13.39 -17.37
CA ASP A 47 -1.62 -13.49 -17.52
C ASP A 47 -1.20 -13.72 -18.98
N SER A 48 -2.09 -14.20 -19.84
CA SER A 48 -1.79 -14.39 -21.28
C SER A 48 -1.55 -13.07 -22.01
N LEU A 49 -2.01 -11.95 -21.45
CA LEU A 49 -1.81 -10.60 -21.98
C LEU A 49 -0.61 -9.88 -21.35
N ILE A 50 0.13 -10.55 -20.46
CA ILE A 50 1.32 -9.98 -19.81
C ILE A 50 2.58 -10.41 -20.57
N GLY A 51 3.50 -9.46 -20.76
CA GLY A 51 4.79 -9.69 -21.44
C GLY A 51 4.71 -9.86 -22.95
N ILE A 52 3.55 -9.64 -23.54
CA ILE A 52 3.36 -9.68 -25.00
C ILE A 52 3.10 -8.28 -25.57
N GLU A 53 3.36 -8.10 -26.84
CA GLU A 53 2.99 -6.89 -27.57
C GLU A 53 1.47 -6.84 -27.79
N LEU A 54 0.83 -5.75 -27.32
CA LEU A 54 -0.61 -5.55 -27.40
C LEU A 54 -1.03 -4.68 -28.59
N VAL A 55 -0.08 -3.97 -29.21
CA VAL A 55 -0.33 -3.15 -30.39
C VAL A 55 -0.23 -4.03 -31.61
N ASP A 56 -1.28 -4.05 -32.41
CA ASP A 56 -1.25 -4.74 -33.71
C ASP A 56 -0.56 -3.85 -34.75
N ASN A 57 0.39 -4.42 -35.50
CA ASN A 57 1.08 -3.71 -36.58
C ASN A 57 1.66 -2.35 -36.15
N GLY A 58 2.30 -2.31 -34.98
CA GLY A 58 2.94 -1.11 -34.47
C GLY A 58 4.24 -0.73 -35.20
N ASP A 59 4.82 -1.69 -35.92
CA ASP A 59 5.97 -1.56 -36.80
C ASP A 59 5.57 -1.18 -38.26
N PHE A 60 4.30 -1.04 -38.55
CA PHE A 60 3.71 -0.66 -39.84
C PHE A 60 4.17 -1.49 -41.04
N GLU A 61 4.77 -2.65 -40.86
CA GLU A 61 5.21 -3.52 -41.99
C GLU A 61 4.03 -4.07 -42.81
N ASN A 62 2.81 -4.06 -42.27
CA ASN A 62 1.56 -4.34 -42.96
C ASN A 62 0.78 -3.06 -43.36
N GLY A 63 1.49 -1.97 -43.58
CA GLY A 63 0.89 -0.69 -43.97
C GLY A 63 0.09 -0.06 -42.84
N THR A 64 -1.13 0.38 -43.13
CA THR A 64 -2.01 1.02 -42.13
C THR A 64 -3.01 0.05 -41.51
N GLU A 65 -2.82 -1.25 -41.66
CA GLU A 65 -3.70 -2.25 -41.04
C GLU A 65 -3.80 -2.07 -39.55
N SER A 66 -5.00 -2.20 -38.96
CA SER A 66 -5.34 -1.99 -37.55
C SER A 66 -5.30 -0.53 -37.06
N TRP A 67 -4.92 0.42 -37.88
CA TRP A 67 -4.84 1.83 -37.53
C TRP A 67 -5.90 2.68 -38.21
N THR A 68 -6.50 3.57 -37.44
CA THR A 68 -7.51 4.52 -37.95
C THR A 68 -7.07 5.94 -37.67
N PRO A 69 -7.29 6.89 -38.62
CA PRO A 69 -7.01 8.28 -38.34
C PRO A 69 -7.95 8.82 -37.27
N GLN A 70 -7.40 9.51 -36.29
CA GLN A 70 -8.15 10.28 -35.33
C GLN A 70 -8.31 11.71 -35.83
N TRP A 71 -9.47 12.32 -35.63
CA TRP A 71 -9.79 13.65 -36.12
C TRP A 71 -9.62 13.77 -37.63
N ASN A 72 -8.94 14.78 -38.12
CA ASN A 72 -8.79 15.06 -39.55
C ASN A 72 -7.46 14.56 -40.14
N GLY A 73 -6.65 13.82 -39.39
CA GLY A 73 -5.37 13.31 -39.90
C GLY A 73 -5.48 12.33 -41.05
N THR A 74 -4.45 12.27 -41.87
CA THR A 74 -4.28 11.25 -42.93
C THR A 74 -3.13 10.36 -42.57
N LEU A 75 -3.37 9.03 -42.64
CA LEU A 75 -2.37 8.00 -42.35
C LEU A 75 -1.92 7.38 -43.68
N THR A 76 -0.62 7.38 -43.92
CA THR A 76 -0.04 6.81 -45.16
C THR A 76 1.19 5.98 -44.80
N ALA A 77 1.20 4.73 -45.20
CA ALA A 77 2.40 3.91 -45.10
C ALA A 77 3.45 4.37 -46.14
N ILE A 78 4.67 4.61 -45.67
CA ILE A 78 5.79 5.08 -46.49
C ILE A 78 6.98 4.14 -46.37
N THR A 79 7.70 3.95 -47.49
CA THR A 79 8.95 3.17 -47.55
C THR A 79 10.17 4.06 -47.68
N ASP A 80 10.00 5.25 -48.25
CA ASP A 80 11.06 6.24 -48.33
C ASP A 80 11.09 7.08 -47.07
N GLY A 81 12.21 7.05 -46.38
CA GLY A 81 12.37 7.72 -45.08
C GLY A 81 11.75 6.99 -43.91
N SER A 82 11.57 5.64 -44.00
CA SER A 82 11.18 4.82 -42.87
C SER A 82 12.15 4.98 -41.69
N LEU A 83 11.64 4.87 -40.48
CA LEU A 83 12.42 5.02 -39.21
C LEU A 83 13.01 3.68 -38.77
N SER A 84 12.28 2.60 -39.00
CA SER A 84 12.66 1.22 -38.69
C SER A 84 12.14 0.30 -39.80
N GLY A 85 12.68 -0.90 -39.93
CA GLY A 85 12.21 -1.89 -40.90
C GLY A 85 12.17 -1.37 -42.35
N THR A 86 11.09 -1.74 -43.04
CA THR A 86 10.84 -1.34 -44.43
C THR A 86 9.84 -0.19 -44.52
N THR A 87 8.87 -0.15 -43.64
CA THR A 87 7.71 0.74 -43.72
C THR A 87 7.49 1.47 -42.40
N SER A 88 7.19 2.76 -42.46
CA SER A 88 6.73 3.56 -41.33
C SER A 88 5.43 4.27 -41.67
N LEU A 89 4.77 4.86 -40.69
CA LEU A 89 3.54 5.62 -40.88
C LEU A 89 3.81 7.13 -40.97
N ALA A 90 3.45 7.73 -42.11
CA ALA A 90 3.38 9.19 -42.20
C ALA A 90 2.00 9.68 -41.77
N VAL A 91 1.99 10.68 -40.91
CA VAL A 91 0.80 11.37 -40.38
C VAL A 91 0.78 12.78 -40.94
N THR A 92 -0.19 13.06 -41.82
CA THR A 92 -0.28 14.31 -42.57
C THR A 92 -1.67 14.92 -42.51
N ASN A 93 -1.85 16.10 -43.07
CA ASN A 93 -3.14 16.81 -43.11
C ASN A 93 -3.80 16.99 -41.74
N ARG A 94 -3.02 17.25 -40.75
CA ARG A 94 -3.47 17.33 -39.34
C ARG A 94 -4.32 18.57 -39.04
N GLY A 95 -4.21 19.60 -39.83
CA GLY A 95 -4.93 20.86 -39.62
C GLY A 95 -4.53 21.51 -38.26
N GLU A 96 -5.51 22.01 -37.56
CA GLU A 96 -5.30 22.65 -36.25
C GLU A 96 -5.52 21.68 -35.07
N TYR A 97 -5.59 20.37 -35.35
CA TYR A 97 -5.94 19.38 -34.32
C TYR A 97 -4.68 18.66 -33.79
N ASN A 98 -4.31 18.97 -32.56
CA ASN A 98 -3.18 18.31 -31.89
C ASN A 98 -3.39 16.79 -31.73
N GLY A 99 -4.64 16.31 -31.62
CA GLY A 99 -4.99 14.91 -31.54
C GLY A 99 -5.08 14.19 -32.90
N ALA A 100 -4.89 14.90 -34.03
CA ALA A 100 -4.91 14.28 -35.35
C ALA A 100 -3.68 13.37 -35.53
N GLY A 101 -3.89 12.07 -35.43
CA GLY A 101 -2.85 11.06 -35.47
C GLY A 101 -3.41 9.64 -35.59
N PRO A 102 -2.59 8.62 -35.46
CA PRO A 102 -3.05 7.24 -35.50
C PRO A 102 -3.76 6.86 -34.21
N GLY A 103 -4.76 6.02 -34.30
CA GLY A 103 -5.44 5.41 -33.17
C GLY A 103 -5.77 3.96 -33.42
N GLN A 104 -5.72 3.14 -32.39
CA GLN A 104 -6.05 1.72 -32.42
C GLN A 104 -6.94 1.37 -31.25
N SER A 105 -7.95 0.50 -31.45
CA SER A 105 -8.77 -0.05 -30.36
C SER A 105 -7.93 -0.89 -29.40
N MET A 106 -8.15 -0.72 -28.11
CA MET A 106 -7.54 -1.53 -27.04
C MET A 106 -8.56 -2.46 -26.38
N ASP A 107 -9.73 -2.67 -27.02
CA ASP A 107 -10.75 -3.56 -26.48
C ASP A 107 -10.21 -4.98 -26.25
N GLY A 108 -10.41 -5.50 -25.05
CA GLY A 108 -9.94 -6.83 -24.64
C GLY A 108 -8.42 -6.94 -24.43
N LYS A 109 -7.66 -5.83 -24.50
CA LYS A 109 -6.20 -5.81 -24.38
C LYS A 109 -5.73 -5.14 -23.07
N LEU A 110 -6.47 -4.17 -22.60
CA LEU A 110 -6.14 -3.47 -21.35
C LEU A 110 -6.85 -4.11 -20.17
N GLN A 111 -6.17 -4.16 -19.06
CA GLN A 111 -6.67 -4.76 -17.81
C GLN A 111 -6.51 -3.79 -16.66
N GLN A 112 -7.49 -3.78 -15.78
CA GLN A 112 -7.45 -3.04 -14.52
C GLN A 112 -6.31 -3.55 -13.63
N GLY A 113 -5.66 -2.66 -12.89
CA GLY A 113 -4.59 -3.00 -11.95
C GLY A 113 -3.26 -3.40 -12.58
N VAL A 114 -3.17 -3.45 -13.91
CA VAL A 114 -1.94 -3.81 -14.63
C VAL A 114 -1.12 -2.56 -14.93
N THR A 115 0.18 -2.67 -14.78
CA THR A 115 1.16 -1.66 -15.21
C THR A 115 1.60 -1.95 -16.62
N TYR A 116 1.65 -0.94 -17.47
CA TYR A 116 2.03 -1.04 -18.89
C TYR A 116 3.22 -0.16 -19.18
N ARG A 117 4.02 -0.58 -20.16
CA ARG A 117 5.03 0.26 -20.80
C ARG A 117 4.56 0.58 -22.22
N ALA A 118 4.48 1.88 -22.53
CA ALA A 118 4.18 2.39 -23.86
C ALA A 118 5.41 3.04 -24.46
N SER A 119 5.61 2.89 -25.78
CA SER A 119 6.65 3.59 -26.52
C SER A 119 6.23 3.89 -27.96
N ALA A 120 6.91 4.84 -28.60
CA ALA A 120 6.82 5.12 -30.02
C ALA A 120 8.09 5.83 -30.50
N THR A 121 8.52 5.54 -31.72
CA THR A 121 9.64 6.20 -32.39
C THR A 121 9.12 7.23 -33.40
N ILE A 122 9.54 8.46 -33.27
CA ILE A 122 8.93 9.60 -33.96
C ILE A 122 10.03 10.48 -34.57
N ARG A 123 9.74 11.00 -35.76
CA ARG A 123 10.51 12.08 -36.42
C ARG A 123 9.57 13.06 -37.12
N TYR A 124 9.83 14.34 -36.97
CA TYR A 124 9.24 15.36 -37.83
C TYR A 124 10.35 16.24 -38.44
N ASP A 125 10.17 16.67 -39.67
CA ASP A 125 11.22 17.33 -40.44
C ASP A 125 10.92 18.81 -40.73
N HIS A 126 9.65 19.23 -40.66
CA HIS A 126 9.24 20.61 -40.97
C HIS A 126 8.01 21.01 -40.17
N GLU A 127 7.80 22.27 -40.03
CA GLU A 127 6.58 22.85 -39.45
C GLU A 127 5.51 23.04 -40.54
N MET A 128 4.28 23.30 -40.16
CA MET A 128 3.22 23.66 -41.08
C MET A 128 3.56 24.92 -41.89
N ASP A 129 3.04 25.00 -43.13
CA ASP A 129 3.13 26.20 -43.93
C ASP A 129 2.55 27.43 -43.20
N GLY A 130 3.37 28.51 -43.16
CA GLY A 130 3.01 29.75 -42.49
C GLY A 130 3.46 29.87 -41.03
N VAL A 131 4.01 28.81 -40.42
CA VAL A 131 4.67 28.87 -39.11
C VAL A 131 6.12 29.27 -39.27
N ASP A 132 6.60 30.24 -38.49
CA ASP A 132 8.03 30.58 -38.45
C ASP A 132 8.83 29.43 -37.81
N SER A 133 9.34 28.57 -38.65
CA SER A 133 10.11 27.40 -38.25
C SER A 133 11.46 27.71 -37.62
N SER A 134 11.90 28.97 -37.66
CA SER A 134 13.13 29.40 -37.01
C SER A 134 12.98 29.49 -35.48
N ALA A 135 11.75 29.70 -35.00
CA ALA A 135 11.40 29.79 -33.58
C ALA A 135 11.03 28.44 -32.94
N VAL A 136 10.62 27.44 -33.75
CA VAL A 136 10.15 26.15 -33.28
C VAL A 136 11.12 25.06 -33.72
N THR A 137 11.92 24.56 -32.80
CA THR A 137 12.96 23.55 -33.05
C THR A 137 12.62 22.19 -32.45
N SER A 138 11.56 22.11 -31.67
CA SER A 138 11.12 20.86 -31.03
C SER A 138 9.65 20.92 -30.66
N HIS A 139 9.02 19.74 -30.62
CA HIS A 139 7.63 19.56 -30.17
C HIS A 139 7.50 18.45 -29.17
N LEU A 140 6.50 18.54 -28.31
CA LEU A 140 6.14 17.54 -27.33
C LEU A 140 5.11 16.59 -27.92
N PHE A 141 5.43 15.29 -27.89
CA PHE A 141 4.60 14.20 -28.38
C PHE A 141 4.13 13.34 -27.21
N TYR A 142 2.99 12.71 -27.41
CA TYR A 142 2.36 11.82 -26.44
C TYR A 142 1.87 10.55 -27.11
N VAL A 143 2.15 9.40 -26.49
CA VAL A 143 1.30 8.22 -26.60
C VAL A 143 0.28 8.30 -25.48
N ALA A 144 -0.98 8.10 -25.77
CA ALA A 144 -2.04 8.25 -24.79
C ALA A 144 -3.09 7.13 -24.89
N ILE A 145 -3.72 6.83 -23.77
CA ILE A 145 -4.93 6.01 -23.71
C ILE A 145 -6.13 6.96 -23.61
N GLN A 146 -7.02 6.87 -24.59
CA GLN A 146 -8.31 7.53 -24.55
C GLN A 146 -9.38 6.55 -24.09
N TYR A 147 -10.02 6.83 -22.98
CA TYR A 147 -11.14 6.04 -22.46
C TYR A 147 -12.45 6.37 -23.16
N ALA A 148 -13.46 5.48 -23.04
CA ALA A 148 -14.75 5.63 -23.71
C ALA A 148 -15.51 6.90 -23.31
N ASP A 149 -15.28 7.43 -22.12
CA ASP A 149 -15.85 8.70 -21.63
C ASP A 149 -15.18 9.95 -22.22
N GLY A 150 -14.16 9.77 -23.05
CA GLY A 150 -13.37 10.82 -23.67
C GLY A 150 -12.18 11.29 -22.85
N THR A 151 -11.99 10.78 -21.62
CA THR A 151 -10.81 11.08 -20.80
C THR A 151 -9.54 10.57 -21.51
N ILE A 152 -8.48 11.39 -21.54
CA ILE A 152 -7.19 11.07 -22.17
C ILE A 152 -6.11 11.02 -21.09
N ASN A 153 -5.47 9.86 -20.98
CA ASN A 153 -4.30 9.66 -20.15
C ASN A 153 -3.04 9.58 -21.02
N ARG A 154 -2.15 10.58 -20.90
CA ARG A 154 -0.87 10.64 -21.62
C ARG A 154 0.14 9.75 -20.92
N VAL A 155 0.42 8.60 -21.52
CA VAL A 155 1.14 7.50 -20.86
C VAL A 155 2.62 7.44 -21.24
N ALA A 156 3.01 7.97 -22.41
CA ALA A 156 4.41 8.24 -22.76
C ALA A 156 4.53 9.66 -23.28
N THR A 157 5.53 10.38 -22.85
CA THR A 157 5.73 11.80 -23.18
C THR A 157 7.18 12.05 -23.52
N GLY A 158 7.43 12.81 -24.57
CA GLY A 158 8.79 13.19 -24.92
C GLY A 158 8.86 14.36 -25.90
N THR A 159 9.94 15.10 -25.80
CA THR A 159 10.24 16.19 -26.72
C THR A 159 11.05 15.65 -27.91
N VAL A 160 10.50 15.81 -29.10
CA VAL A 160 11.16 15.43 -30.36
C VAL A 160 11.72 16.70 -31.02
N LYS A 161 12.99 16.72 -31.32
CA LYS A 161 13.63 17.81 -32.05
C LYS A 161 13.44 17.62 -33.55
N ARG A 162 13.22 18.74 -34.25
CA ARG A 162 13.07 18.73 -35.72
C ARG A 162 14.26 18.09 -36.38
N GLY A 163 14.00 17.14 -37.29
CA GLY A 163 15.01 16.38 -38.04
C GLY A 163 15.69 15.24 -37.26
N GLU A 164 15.39 15.10 -35.97
CA GLU A 164 15.91 14.01 -35.13
C GLU A 164 14.86 12.90 -34.95
N THR A 165 15.29 11.65 -35.02
CA THR A 165 14.46 10.51 -34.63
C THR A 165 14.58 10.29 -33.14
N THR A 166 13.45 10.22 -32.44
CA THR A 166 13.38 10.08 -30.99
C THR A 166 12.38 9.00 -30.61
N THR A 167 12.78 8.07 -29.75
CA THR A 167 11.85 7.14 -29.11
C THR A 167 11.38 7.73 -27.79
N ILE A 168 10.07 7.89 -27.64
CA ILE A 168 9.46 8.28 -26.38
C ILE A 168 8.95 7.02 -25.67
N THR A 169 9.05 6.98 -24.36
CA THR A 169 8.60 5.84 -23.55
C THR A 169 8.03 6.32 -22.23
N GLY A 170 7.14 5.52 -21.65
CA GLY A 170 6.57 5.77 -20.33
C GLY A 170 5.93 4.51 -19.76
N GLU A 171 5.85 4.47 -18.43
CA GLU A 171 5.13 3.44 -17.69
C GLU A 171 3.93 4.05 -16.99
N PHE A 172 2.83 3.30 -16.95
CA PHE A 172 1.59 3.73 -16.29
C PHE A 172 0.81 2.53 -15.79
N SER A 173 0.04 2.74 -14.75
CA SER A 173 -0.87 1.70 -14.24
C SER A 173 -2.32 2.09 -14.52
N ILE A 174 -3.12 1.12 -14.89
CA ILE A 174 -4.57 1.30 -15.01
C ILE A 174 -5.18 1.06 -13.64
N PRO A 175 -5.91 2.05 -13.09
CA PRO A 175 -6.58 1.88 -11.80
C PRO A 175 -7.52 0.67 -11.79
N SER A 176 -7.68 0.03 -10.63
CA SER A 176 -8.54 -1.15 -10.45
C SER A 176 -10.03 -0.89 -10.74
N ASP A 177 -10.43 0.38 -10.77
CA ASP A 177 -11.81 0.82 -11.03
C ASP A 177 -12.01 1.50 -12.39
N ALA A 178 -10.96 1.59 -13.22
CA ALA A 178 -11.05 2.21 -14.53
C ALA A 178 -11.89 1.36 -15.49
N ASN A 179 -12.81 2.00 -16.22
CA ASN A 179 -13.47 1.32 -17.33
C ASN A 179 -12.55 1.32 -18.54
N VAL A 180 -12.03 0.15 -18.91
CA VAL A 180 -11.12 -0.03 -20.05
C VAL A 180 -11.83 -0.43 -21.35
N GLU A 181 -13.13 -0.77 -21.29
CA GLU A 181 -13.93 -1.09 -22.47
C GLU A 181 -14.10 0.14 -23.37
N GLY A 182 -13.93 -0.01 -24.66
CA GLY A 182 -14.00 1.10 -25.62
C GLY A 182 -12.77 2.02 -25.62
N SER A 183 -11.70 1.63 -24.93
CA SER A 183 -10.45 2.41 -24.91
C SER A 183 -9.70 2.33 -26.23
N LYS A 184 -8.92 3.37 -26.52
CA LYS A 184 -8.03 3.46 -27.69
C LYS A 184 -6.64 3.91 -27.28
N LEU A 185 -5.63 3.35 -27.92
CA LEU A 185 -4.31 3.93 -27.95
C LEU A 185 -4.28 4.97 -29.06
N ILE A 186 -3.84 6.19 -28.75
CA ILE A 186 -3.74 7.31 -29.68
C ILE A 186 -2.37 7.99 -29.58
N VAL A 187 -1.98 8.66 -30.64
CA VAL A 187 -0.79 9.52 -30.63
C VAL A 187 -1.20 10.95 -30.91
N GLU A 188 -0.78 11.86 -30.05
CA GLU A 188 -1.08 13.29 -30.16
C GLU A 188 0.17 14.16 -29.89
N THR A 189 0.04 15.45 -30.18
CA THR A 189 1.08 16.45 -29.86
C THR A 189 0.55 17.46 -28.83
N ALA A 190 1.44 18.19 -28.17
CA ALA A 190 1.01 19.33 -27.39
C ALA A 190 0.32 20.39 -28.24
N TRP A 191 -0.59 21.14 -27.62
CA TRP A 191 -1.11 22.38 -28.21
C TRP A 191 0.04 23.38 -28.28
N GLY A 192 0.34 23.83 -29.49
CA GLY A 192 1.24 24.96 -29.69
C GLY A 192 0.47 26.25 -29.93
N ALA A 193 1.14 27.40 -29.82
CA ALA A 193 0.63 28.64 -30.31
C ALA A 193 0.51 28.57 -31.82
N GLU A 194 -0.63 28.97 -32.41
CA GLU A 194 -0.93 29.10 -33.83
C GLU A 194 -0.33 28.04 -34.76
N GLY A 195 -1.11 27.00 -35.07
CA GLY A 195 -0.83 26.13 -36.21
C GLY A 195 0.36 25.19 -36.07
N THR A 196 0.71 24.77 -34.88
CA THR A 196 1.85 23.89 -34.63
C THR A 196 1.57 22.40 -34.86
N CYS A 197 0.57 22.05 -35.62
CA CYS A 197 0.29 20.67 -35.99
C CYS A 197 1.12 20.28 -37.22
N MET A 198 2.38 19.94 -36.98
CA MET A 198 3.29 19.48 -38.01
C MET A 198 2.94 18.08 -38.52
N ASP A 199 3.29 17.76 -39.75
CA ASP A 199 3.34 16.38 -40.22
C ASP A 199 4.49 15.64 -39.56
N TYR A 200 4.34 14.36 -39.32
CA TYR A 200 5.39 13.54 -38.71
C TYR A 200 5.38 12.11 -39.23
N VAL A 201 6.48 11.42 -39.03
CA VAL A 201 6.63 9.98 -39.26
C VAL A 201 6.74 9.27 -37.91
N ILE A 202 6.03 8.15 -37.78
CA ILE A 202 6.03 7.36 -36.58
C ILE A 202 6.21 5.88 -36.89
N ASP A 203 6.85 5.17 -35.94
CA ASP A 203 7.16 3.76 -36.03
C ASP A 203 7.27 3.12 -34.67
N ASP A 204 7.37 1.78 -34.67
CA ASP A 204 7.61 0.99 -33.45
C ASP A 204 6.71 1.41 -32.27
N ILE A 205 5.42 1.59 -32.55
CA ILE A 205 4.45 1.85 -31.47
C ILE A 205 4.25 0.55 -30.71
N SER A 206 4.51 0.57 -29.41
CA SER A 206 4.48 -0.60 -28.55
C SER A 206 3.69 -0.33 -27.27
N LEU A 207 2.98 -1.34 -26.79
CA LEU A 207 2.31 -1.38 -25.50
C LEU A 207 2.42 -2.79 -24.92
N ILE A 208 3.12 -2.93 -23.82
CA ILE A 208 3.37 -4.21 -23.17
C ILE A 208 2.87 -4.14 -21.73
N GLY A 209 2.02 -5.09 -21.34
CA GLY A 209 1.67 -5.31 -19.93
C GLY A 209 2.87 -5.87 -19.18
N LEU A 210 3.25 -5.22 -18.09
CA LEU A 210 4.38 -5.66 -17.29
C LEU A 210 3.90 -6.69 -16.28
N ALA A 211 4.70 -7.73 -16.05
CA ALA A 211 4.46 -8.65 -14.96
C ALA A 211 4.53 -7.86 -13.65
N ASP A 212 3.41 -7.78 -12.94
CA ASP A 212 3.41 -7.25 -11.59
C ASP A 212 3.83 -8.37 -10.66
N GLU A 213 4.79 -8.12 -9.77
CA GLU A 213 5.19 -9.07 -8.74
C GLU A 213 4.14 -9.22 -7.62
N LYS A 214 2.95 -8.62 -7.80
CA LYS A 214 1.87 -8.76 -6.82
C LYS A 214 1.33 -10.19 -6.84
N GLU A 215 1.57 -10.90 -5.76
CA GLU A 215 0.80 -12.11 -5.48
C GLU A 215 -0.65 -11.72 -5.14
N TYR A 216 -1.59 -12.22 -5.90
CA TYR A 216 -3.01 -12.00 -5.65
C TYR A 216 -3.57 -13.05 -4.68
N PRO A 217 -4.50 -12.65 -3.80
CA PRO A 217 -5.16 -13.60 -2.90
C PRO A 217 -5.83 -14.74 -3.67
N VAL A 218 -5.55 -15.98 -3.30
CA VAL A 218 -6.24 -17.18 -3.79
C VAL A 218 -7.26 -17.64 -2.76
N ALA A 219 -8.32 -18.31 -3.20
CA ALA A 219 -9.38 -18.83 -2.31
C ALA A 219 -8.84 -19.73 -1.17
N GLU A 220 -7.65 -20.27 -1.31
CA GLU A 220 -6.93 -21.03 -0.29
C GLU A 220 -6.59 -20.25 0.98
N GLU A 221 -6.53 -18.91 0.89
CA GLU A 221 -6.26 -18.03 2.04
C GLU A 221 -7.23 -18.23 3.20
N TYR A 222 -8.47 -18.49 2.87
CA TYR A 222 -9.55 -18.60 3.84
C TYR A 222 -9.78 -20.03 4.35
N GLN A 223 -8.95 -20.98 3.93
CA GLN A 223 -9.07 -22.33 4.44
C GLN A 223 -8.63 -22.41 5.90
N PRO A 224 -9.36 -23.13 6.76
CA PRO A 224 -8.95 -23.34 8.15
C PRO A 224 -7.55 -23.94 8.23
N ASN A 225 -6.69 -23.39 9.09
CA ASN A 225 -5.32 -23.84 9.30
C ASN A 225 -5.13 -24.67 10.59
N GLY A 226 -6.21 -24.98 11.30
CA GLY A 226 -6.16 -25.72 12.56
C GLY A 226 -5.86 -24.85 13.80
N SER A 227 -5.69 -23.54 13.61
CA SER A 227 -5.44 -22.59 14.69
C SER A 227 -6.73 -21.91 15.12
N ASN A 228 -6.96 -21.79 16.41
CA ASN A 228 -8.16 -21.19 16.98
C ASN A 228 -7.75 -20.04 17.91
N LEU A 229 -8.17 -18.83 17.59
CA LEU A 229 -7.97 -17.64 18.40
C LEU A 229 -9.23 -17.35 19.21
N ASP A 230 -9.04 -16.80 20.39
CA ASP A 230 -10.14 -16.27 21.19
C ASP A 230 -10.90 -15.16 20.46
N LEU A 231 -12.20 -15.00 20.77
CA LEU A 231 -13.06 -13.99 20.17
C LEU A 231 -12.67 -12.53 20.49
N VAL A 232 -11.74 -12.33 21.40
CA VAL A 232 -11.19 -11.00 21.72
C VAL A 232 -10.22 -10.49 20.66
N TRP A 233 -9.69 -11.38 19.85
CA TRP A 233 -8.75 -11.06 18.80
C TRP A 233 -9.42 -10.56 17.51
N GLU A 234 -8.80 -9.60 16.91
CA GLU A 234 -9.27 -8.98 15.66
C GLU A 234 -8.08 -8.76 14.73
N TRP A 235 -8.22 -9.18 13.48
CA TRP A 235 -7.22 -8.89 12.46
C TRP A 235 -7.36 -7.47 11.96
N GLY A 236 -6.25 -6.82 11.65
CA GLY A 236 -6.23 -5.48 11.07
C GLY A 236 -6.78 -5.46 9.63
N HIS A 237 -6.55 -6.55 8.90
CA HIS A 237 -7.07 -6.86 7.58
C HIS A 237 -7.49 -8.32 7.53
N ASN A 238 -8.12 -8.75 6.41
CA ASN A 238 -8.43 -10.15 6.20
C ASN A 238 -7.15 -11.00 6.28
N PRO A 239 -7.04 -11.96 7.20
CA PRO A 239 -5.86 -12.79 7.34
C PRO A 239 -5.72 -13.76 6.17
N ASP A 240 -4.49 -14.12 5.86
CA ASP A 240 -4.21 -15.26 5.01
C ASP A 240 -3.81 -16.44 5.91
N ASN A 241 -4.72 -17.43 6.03
CA ASN A 241 -4.57 -18.54 6.96
C ASN A 241 -3.36 -19.45 6.67
N ARG A 242 -2.71 -19.29 5.54
CA ARG A 242 -1.45 -19.99 5.22
C ARG A 242 -0.25 -19.40 5.96
N TYR A 243 -0.38 -18.18 6.49
CA TYR A 243 0.75 -17.39 6.98
C TYR A 243 0.62 -16.95 8.44
N TRP A 244 -0.27 -17.57 9.18
CA TRP A 244 -0.29 -17.51 10.64
C TRP A 244 -0.64 -18.87 11.24
N SER A 245 -0.14 -19.19 12.42
CA SER A 245 -0.34 -20.51 13.02
C SER A 245 -0.15 -20.48 14.53
N LEU A 246 -1.01 -21.23 15.25
CA LEU A 246 -0.82 -21.64 16.65
C LEU A 246 -0.32 -23.10 16.76
N THR A 247 -0.17 -23.79 15.63
CA THR A 247 0.18 -25.21 15.60
C THR A 247 1.60 -25.49 15.11
N ASP A 248 2.23 -24.55 14.40
CA ASP A 248 3.61 -24.73 13.92
C ASP A 248 4.64 -24.75 15.03
N ARG A 249 4.33 -24.07 16.12
CA ARG A 249 5.07 -24.09 17.37
C ARG A 249 4.10 -24.01 18.53
N GLU A 250 3.95 -25.09 19.25
CA GLU A 250 3.01 -25.20 20.38
C GLU A 250 3.27 -24.08 21.42
N GLY A 251 2.20 -23.39 21.87
CA GLY A 251 2.26 -22.26 22.79
C GLY A 251 2.84 -20.98 22.22
N TRP A 252 2.85 -20.82 20.89
CA TRP A 252 3.36 -19.63 20.22
C TRP A 252 2.47 -19.25 19.04
N LEU A 253 2.22 -17.96 18.89
CA LEU A 253 1.66 -17.41 17.66
C LEU A 253 2.78 -17.18 16.65
N ARG A 254 2.77 -17.91 15.54
CA ARG A 254 3.63 -17.65 14.40
C ARG A 254 2.96 -16.70 13.42
N LEU A 255 3.64 -15.62 13.06
CA LEU A 255 3.26 -14.73 11.97
C LEU A 255 4.33 -14.81 10.86
N THR A 256 3.97 -15.38 9.72
CA THR A 256 4.86 -15.56 8.56
C THR A 256 4.59 -14.49 7.51
N ASN A 257 5.63 -13.89 6.94
CA ASN A 257 5.51 -12.94 5.85
C ASN A 257 5.28 -13.67 4.53
N GLY A 258 4.04 -13.92 4.16
CA GLY A 258 3.66 -14.52 2.89
C GLY A 258 3.52 -13.50 1.76
N HIS A 259 3.31 -12.23 2.11
CA HIS A 259 3.10 -11.12 1.19
C HIS A 259 4.04 -9.96 1.51
N LYS A 260 4.50 -9.27 0.47
CA LYS A 260 5.22 -8.00 0.65
C LYS A 260 4.22 -6.86 0.84
N VAL A 261 4.54 -5.93 1.72
CA VAL A 261 3.75 -4.71 1.92
C VAL A 261 4.16 -3.62 0.94
N SER A 262 3.23 -2.70 0.66
CA SER A 262 3.46 -1.57 -0.22
C SER A 262 2.97 -0.28 0.42
N ALA A 263 3.82 0.74 0.46
CA ALA A 263 3.44 2.08 0.89
C ALA A 263 2.62 2.88 -0.15
N THR A 264 2.39 2.30 -1.33
CA THR A 264 1.62 2.94 -2.41
C THR A 264 0.18 2.47 -2.50
N ALA A 265 -0.22 1.50 -1.68
CA ALA A 265 -1.61 1.05 -1.65
C ALA A 265 -2.52 2.19 -1.23
N LYS A 266 -3.56 2.48 -2.02
CA LYS A 266 -4.48 3.57 -1.75
C LYS A 266 -5.63 3.09 -0.87
N TYR A 267 -5.91 3.87 0.17
CA TYR A 267 -7.05 3.66 1.02
C TYR A 267 -8.28 4.36 0.46
N MET A 268 -9.40 3.63 0.36
CA MET A 268 -10.71 4.16 -0.02
C MET A 268 -10.69 5.18 -1.19
N LYS A 269 -10.33 4.72 -2.39
CA LYS A 269 -10.49 5.48 -3.64
C LYS A 269 -10.08 6.96 -3.57
N GLY A 270 -8.84 7.21 -3.14
CA GLY A 270 -8.25 8.54 -3.28
C GLY A 270 -8.72 9.59 -2.29
N THR A 271 -9.47 9.22 -1.26
CA THR A 271 -10.02 10.18 -0.30
C THR A 271 -9.03 10.54 0.82
N TYR A 272 -8.04 9.69 1.14
CA TYR A 272 -7.23 9.86 2.34
C TYR A 272 -5.70 9.65 2.18
N GLY A 273 -5.18 9.73 0.98
CA GLY A 273 -3.73 9.64 0.72
C GLY A 273 -3.19 8.21 0.73
N ASP A 274 -1.86 8.10 0.61
CA ASP A 274 -1.17 6.81 0.52
C ASP A 274 -1.07 6.17 1.90
N LEU A 275 -1.19 4.84 1.95
CA LEU A 275 -0.97 4.03 3.15
C LEU A 275 0.52 3.77 3.35
N THR A 276 0.92 3.57 4.62
CA THR A 276 2.28 3.12 4.97
C THR A 276 2.40 1.61 4.92
N TYR A 277 3.61 1.10 5.10
CA TYR A 277 3.88 -0.33 5.19
C TYR A 277 3.08 -1.02 6.29
N PHE A 278 3.05 -0.44 7.50
CA PHE A 278 2.29 -0.99 8.62
C PHE A 278 0.78 -1.01 8.33
N GLU A 279 0.24 0.04 7.72
CA GLU A 279 -1.18 0.13 7.39
C GLU A 279 -1.61 -0.90 6.32
N THR A 280 -0.69 -1.41 5.51
CA THR A 280 -0.96 -2.43 4.48
C THR A 280 -0.61 -3.84 4.93
N ALA A 281 -0.10 -4.00 6.16
CA ALA A 281 0.29 -5.31 6.68
C ALA A 281 -0.93 -6.18 7.02
N ARG A 282 -1.02 -7.37 6.44
CA ARG A 282 -2.10 -8.32 6.72
C ARG A 282 -1.93 -8.99 8.09
N ASN A 283 -0.71 -9.31 8.46
CA ASN A 283 -0.39 -9.93 9.75
C ASN A 283 -0.32 -8.88 10.88
N VAL A 284 -1.47 -8.29 11.20
CA VAL A 284 -1.68 -7.43 12.37
C VAL A 284 -2.83 -8.01 13.17
N LEU A 285 -2.52 -8.63 14.29
CA LEU A 285 -3.47 -9.25 15.19
C LEU A 285 -3.58 -8.42 16.48
N SER A 286 -4.77 -7.93 16.80
CA SER A 286 -4.92 -6.93 17.85
C SER A 286 -6.14 -7.14 18.73
N GLN A 287 -6.12 -6.47 19.87
CA GLN A 287 -7.26 -6.35 20.77
C GLN A 287 -7.66 -4.89 20.97
N ARG A 288 -8.86 -4.67 21.46
CA ARG A 288 -9.40 -3.35 21.78
C ARG A 288 -8.68 -2.72 22.95
N THR A 289 -8.80 -1.40 23.08
CA THR A 289 -8.34 -0.66 24.25
C THR A 289 -9.51 -0.21 25.10
N PHE A 290 -9.24 -0.03 26.40
CA PHE A 290 -10.15 0.61 27.33
C PHE A 290 -9.58 1.94 27.80
N GLY A 291 -10.44 2.81 28.28
CA GLY A 291 -10.04 4.09 28.84
C GLY A 291 -9.19 3.94 30.11
N GLY A 292 -8.36 4.93 30.37
CA GLY A 292 -7.37 4.94 31.42
C GLY A 292 -6.01 4.43 30.94
N SER A 293 -5.37 3.58 31.71
CA SER A 293 -4.04 3.05 31.36
C SER A 293 -4.10 1.54 31.11
N MET A 294 -3.34 1.09 30.12
CA MET A 294 -3.18 -0.32 29.78
C MET A 294 -1.71 -0.62 29.52
N SER A 295 -1.19 -1.67 30.14
CA SER A 295 0.14 -2.20 29.81
C SER A 295 0.01 -3.52 29.07
N VAL A 296 0.71 -3.64 27.96
CA VAL A 296 0.78 -4.88 27.18
C VAL A 296 2.23 -5.27 27.03
N GLU A 297 2.52 -6.54 27.29
CA GLU A 297 3.83 -7.15 27.14
C GLU A 297 3.77 -8.35 26.21
N THR A 298 4.80 -8.56 25.43
CA THR A 298 4.99 -9.74 24.58
C THR A 298 6.44 -10.17 24.54
N HIS A 299 6.67 -11.44 24.32
CA HIS A 299 7.98 -12.03 24.06
C HIS A 299 8.02 -12.53 22.61
N MET A 300 9.10 -12.24 21.91
CA MET A 300 9.27 -12.54 20.48
C MET A 300 10.54 -13.35 20.24
N ASP A 301 10.43 -14.41 19.46
CA ASP A 301 11.59 -15.08 18.84
C ASP A 301 11.75 -14.53 17.41
N VAL A 302 12.82 -13.78 17.21
CA VAL A 302 13.14 -13.06 15.96
C VAL A 302 14.22 -13.75 15.13
N SER A 303 14.56 -14.99 15.47
CA SER A 303 15.65 -15.73 14.84
C SER A 303 15.43 -16.06 13.36
N HIS A 304 14.19 -16.06 12.91
CA HIS A 304 13.80 -16.44 11.55
C HIS A 304 13.37 -15.25 10.67
N MET A 305 13.64 -14.04 11.13
CA MET A 305 13.46 -12.85 10.30
C MET A 305 14.41 -12.87 9.09
N LYS A 306 13.94 -12.27 8.01
CA LYS A 306 14.71 -12.01 6.80
C LYS A 306 14.92 -10.52 6.60
N ASP A 307 15.85 -10.14 5.74
CA ASP A 307 16.06 -8.74 5.38
C ASP A 307 14.77 -8.16 4.76
N GLY A 308 14.37 -7.00 5.26
CA GLY A 308 13.11 -6.34 4.96
C GLY A 308 11.98 -6.62 5.95
N ASP A 309 12.14 -7.58 6.88
CA ASP A 309 11.12 -7.89 7.89
C ASP A 309 11.10 -6.85 9.01
N THR A 310 9.89 -6.54 9.47
CA THR A 310 9.64 -5.69 10.66
C THR A 310 8.53 -6.32 11.48
N ALA A 311 8.80 -6.60 12.75
CA ALA A 311 7.85 -7.25 13.65
C ALA A 311 7.88 -6.65 15.06
N GLY A 312 6.73 -6.56 15.72
CA GLY A 312 6.66 -5.97 17.05
C GLY A 312 5.28 -5.81 17.64
N LEU A 313 5.16 -4.81 18.52
CA LEU A 313 3.97 -4.43 19.27
C LEU A 313 3.56 -3.02 18.89
N ALA A 314 2.35 -2.85 18.39
CA ALA A 314 1.80 -1.58 17.93
C ALA A 314 0.61 -1.12 18.78
N THR A 315 0.50 0.18 18.97
CA THR A 315 -0.73 0.86 19.39
C THR A 315 -1.17 1.78 18.27
N TYR A 316 -2.36 1.57 17.76
CA TYR A 316 -2.76 2.19 16.50
C TYR A 316 -4.26 2.46 16.37
N THR A 317 -4.55 3.47 15.61
CA THR A 317 -5.75 3.66 14.80
C THR A 317 -5.25 3.92 13.37
N ARG A 318 -5.49 5.09 12.80
CA ARG A 318 -4.77 5.60 11.66
C ARG A 318 -3.46 6.30 12.06
N SER A 319 -3.49 7.06 13.17
CA SER A 319 -2.26 7.43 13.88
C SER A 319 -1.76 6.21 14.65
N PHE A 320 -0.46 5.96 14.60
CA PHE A 320 0.12 4.81 15.29
C PHE A 320 1.50 5.11 15.87
N ALA A 321 1.86 4.31 16.85
CA ALA A 321 3.24 4.08 17.23
C ALA A 321 3.46 2.59 17.46
N TYR A 322 4.64 2.11 17.15
CA TYR A 322 5.04 0.74 17.44
C TYR A 322 6.50 0.64 17.88
N ALA A 323 6.79 -0.35 18.71
CA ALA A 323 8.13 -0.82 18.95
C ALA A 323 8.35 -2.12 18.18
N ALA A 324 9.42 -2.20 17.38
CA ALA A 324 9.64 -3.34 16.50
C ALA A 324 11.13 -3.65 16.31
N VAL A 325 11.40 -4.92 16.07
CA VAL A 325 12.65 -5.37 15.49
C VAL A 325 12.53 -5.30 13.97
N ARG A 326 13.51 -4.67 13.34
CA ARG A 326 13.69 -4.63 11.88
C ARG A 326 14.99 -5.31 11.52
N GLN A 327 14.96 -6.17 10.50
CA GLN A 327 16.16 -6.79 9.96
C GLN A 327 16.52 -6.19 8.60
N GLU A 328 17.73 -5.67 8.48
CA GLU A 328 18.27 -5.07 7.26
C GLU A 328 19.75 -5.45 7.13
N ASN A 329 20.15 -5.95 5.95
CA ASN A 329 21.54 -6.38 5.68
C ASN A 329 22.10 -7.35 6.73
N GLY A 330 21.27 -8.27 7.21
CA GLY A 330 21.63 -9.24 8.24
C GLY A 330 21.70 -8.68 9.67
N GLN A 331 21.52 -7.37 9.87
CA GLN A 331 21.54 -6.73 11.18
C GLN A 331 20.12 -6.49 11.69
N ARG A 332 19.86 -6.85 12.94
CA ARG A 332 18.60 -6.56 13.64
C ARG A 332 18.72 -5.31 14.51
N THR A 333 17.78 -4.40 14.32
CA THR A 333 17.65 -3.17 15.11
C THR A 333 16.27 -3.12 15.72
N LEU A 334 16.21 -2.96 17.03
CA LEU A 334 14.98 -2.66 17.74
C LEU A 334 14.79 -1.13 17.77
N GLY A 335 13.60 -0.66 17.44
CA GLY A 335 13.33 0.77 17.39
C GLY A 335 11.85 1.11 17.56
N VAL A 336 11.58 2.40 17.71
CA VAL A 336 10.22 2.94 17.81
C VAL A 336 9.92 3.73 16.54
N VAL A 337 8.77 3.49 15.95
CA VAL A 337 8.19 4.31 14.88
C VAL A 337 6.97 5.02 15.42
N LYS A 338 6.77 6.27 15.00
CA LYS A 338 5.57 7.03 15.29
C LYS A 338 5.07 7.73 14.04
N ARG A 339 3.78 7.63 13.80
CA ARG A 339 3.08 8.42 12.80
C ARG A 339 1.82 9.02 13.40
N VAL A 340 1.72 10.35 13.36
CA VAL A 340 0.50 11.06 13.73
C VAL A 340 -0.18 11.53 12.46
N TYR A 341 -1.41 11.07 12.25
CA TYR A 341 -2.25 11.56 11.19
C TYR A 341 -2.76 12.96 11.58
N ASP A 342 -2.39 13.96 10.80
CA ASP A 342 -2.95 15.29 10.91
C ASP A 342 -3.94 15.51 9.75
N ASN A 343 -5.10 16.07 10.04
CA ASN A 343 -6.11 16.41 9.03
C ASN A 343 -5.69 17.59 8.13
N GLY A 344 -4.43 17.99 8.19
CA GLY A 344 -3.84 19.04 7.37
C GLY A 344 -4.00 20.44 7.94
N VAL A 345 -3.14 21.35 7.46
CA VAL A 345 -3.25 22.77 7.74
C VAL A 345 -4.45 23.32 7.00
N LYS A 346 -5.35 23.96 7.73
CA LYS A 346 -6.53 24.61 7.14
C LYS A 346 -6.28 26.10 6.94
N ASP A 347 -6.75 26.63 5.81
CA ASP A 347 -6.82 28.07 5.56
C ASP A 347 -7.91 28.74 6.41
N ALA A 348 -8.03 30.07 6.29
CA ALA A 348 -9.04 30.85 7.02
C ALA A 348 -10.49 30.46 6.68
N ASP A 349 -10.71 29.80 5.54
CA ASP A 349 -12.02 29.36 5.06
C ASP A 349 -12.30 27.90 5.45
N GLY A 350 -11.33 27.25 6.12
CA GLY A 350 -11.43 25.85 6.57
C GLY A 350 -11.09 24.79 5.52
N ASN A 351 -10.57 25.19 4.36
CA ASN A 351 -10.10 24.25 3.34
C ASN A 351 -8.72 23.71 3.72
N ILE A 352 -8.48 22.43 3.49
CA ILE A 352 -7.18 21.80 3.70
C ILE A 352 -6.24 22.30 2.59
N VAL A 353 -5.23 23.10 2.97
CA VAL A 353 -4.23 23.67 2.04
C VAL A 353 -2.90 22.93 2.08
N ASP A 354 -2.67 22.18 3.12
CA ASP A 354 -1.50 21.34 3.27
C ASP A 354 -1.92 20.06 4.01
N ASP A 355 -2.01 18.97 3.26
CA ASP A 355 -2.22 17.64 3.78
C ASP A 355 -0.87 16.96 4.08
N THR A 356 0.13 17.73 4.52
CA THR A 356 1.39 17.17 5.00
C THR A 356 1.11 16.27 6.21
N ILE A 357 0.52 15.16 5.88
CA ILE A 357 0.67 13.93 6.61
C ILE A 357 2.17 13.73 6.62
N ASP A 358 2.73 13.45 7.77
CA ASP A 358 4.08 12.90 7.80
C ASP A 358 4.05 11.58 7.01
N ARG A 359 4.25 11.74 5.70
CA ARG A 359 4.23 10.66 4.71
C ARG A 359 5.59 10.00 4.65
N ASP A 360 6.27 9.91 5.79
CA ASP A 360 7.46 9.07 5.86
C ASP A 360 7.01 7.61 5.64
N ALA A 361 6.86 7.29 4.34
CA ALA A 361 6.53 5.96 3.86
C ALA A 361 7.59 4.94 4.35
N GLU A 362 8.79 5.40 4.62
CA GLU A 362 9.89 4.59 5.13
C GLU A 362 9.68 4.15 6.58
N GLU A 363 8.74 4.77 7.31
CA GLU A 363 8.52 4.48 8.73
C GLU A 363 9.85 4.48 9.51
N ALA A 364 10.57 5.59 9.43
CA ALA A 364 11.85 5.76 10.08
C ALA A 364 11.75 5.61 11.60
N PHE A 365 12.74 5.02 12.22
CA PHE A 365 12.82 4.99 13.67
C PHE A 365 13.02 6.39 14.24
N VAL A 366 12.30 6.70 15.32
CA VAL A 366 12.45 8.00 16.00
C VAL A 366 13.86 8.16 16.58
N SER A 367 14.36 9.39 16.56
CA SER A 367 15.70 9.70 17.09
C SER A 367 15.82 9.32 18.56
N GLY A 368 16.91 8.65 18.92
CA GLY A 368 17.17 8.20 20.29
C GLY A 368 16.34 6.98 20.73
N GLY A 369 15.47 6.44 19.85
CA GLY A 369 14.63 5.28 20.15
C GLY A 369 15.11 3.97 19.51
N THR A 370 16.42 3.79 19.28
CA THR A 370 16.96 2.60 18.60
C THR A 370 18.00 1.88 19.42
N VAL A 371 18.02 0.55 19.30
CA VAL A 371 19.01 -0.36 19.89
C VAL A 371 19.41 -1.39 18.84
N THR A 372 20.68 -1.40 18.46
CA THR A 372 21.23 -2.49 17.64
C THR A 372 21.32 -3.74 18.48
N LEU A 373 20.67 -4.82 18.04
CA LEU A 373 20.69 -6.08 18.77
C LEU A 373 22.03 -6.83 18.54
N PRO A 374 22.57 -7.48 19.58
CA PRO A 374 23.66 -8.45 19.37
C PRO A 374 23.25 -9.53 18.35
N ASP A 375 24.21 -10.05 17.59
CA ASP A 375 23.95 -11.06 16.54
C ASP A 375 23.30 -12.33 17.10
N ASP A 376 23.64 -12.70 18.34
CA ASP A 376 23.10 -13.85 19.07
C ASP A 376 21.80 -13.57 19.83
N ALA A 377 21.33 -12.32 19.87
CA ALA A 377 20.05 -11.97 20.49
C ALA A 377 18.89 -12.38 19.58
N THR A 378 18.32 -13.52 19.83
CA THR A 378 17.18 -14.07 19.09
C THR A 378 15.85 -13.84 19.80
N ASN A 379 15.87 -13.50 21.09
CA ASN A 379 14.70 -13.27 21.90
C ASN A 379 14.62 -11.81 22.33
N VAL A 380 13.46 -11.19 22.16
CA VAL A 380 13.19 -9.80 22.50
C VAL A 380 11.85 -9.71 23.22
N TRP A 381 11.83 -9.05 24.35
CA TRP A 381 10.63 -8.69 25.07
C TRP A 381 10.33 -7.22 24.83
N ILE A 382 9.07 -6.93 24.49
CA ILE A 382 8.58 -5.57 24.30
C ILE A 382 7.38 -5.34 25.22
N LYS A 383 7.33 -4.17 25.83
CA LYS A 383 6.19 -3.73 26.62
C LYS A 383 5.78 -2.33 26.21
N SER A 384 4.48 -2.08 26.14
CA SER A 384 3.88 -0.75 25.93
C SER A 384 3.02 -0.36 27.11
N ASP A 385 3.34 0.78 27.75
CA ASP A 385 2.49 1.42 28.75
C ASP A 385 1.68 2.51 28.03
N ASN A 386 0.37 2.28 27.90
CA ASN A 386 -0.53 3.14 27.16
C ASN A 386 -1.40 3.95 28.12
N THR A 387 -1.51 5.25 27.89
CA THR A 387 -2.36 6.16 28.66
C THR A 387 -3.33 6.87 27.74
N LEU A 388 -4.62 6.55 27.88
CA LEU A 388 -5.71 7.14 27.11
C LEU A 388 -6.45 8.17 27.97
N ASP A 389 -6.41 9.44 27.55
CA ASP A 389 -7.30 10.48 28.09
C ASP A 389 -8.68 10.37 27.42
N ASN A 390 -9.65 9.82 28.13
CA ASN A 390 -11.01 9.63 27.63
C ASN A 390 -11.72 10.94 27.27
N ALA A 391 -11.34 12.06 27.86
CA ALA A 391 -11.99 13.34 27.60
C ALA A 391 -11.56 13.95 26.27
N SER A 392 -10.28 13.80 25.92
CA SER A 392 -9.70 14.35 24.69
C SER A 392 -9.49 13.30 23.57
N GLY A 393 -9.59 12.01 23.89
CA GLY A 393 -9.25 10.92 22.96
C GLY A 393 -7.75 10.83 22.65
N LYS A 394 -6.91 11.53 23.38
CA LYS A 394 -5.46 11.51 23.17
C LYS A 394 -4.83 10.32 23.90
N LEU A 395 -3.92 9.67 23.23
CA LEU A 395 -3.22 8.50 23.75
C LEU A 395 -1.70 8.71 23.67
N THR A 396 -1.00 8.45 24.80
CA THR A 396 0.46 8.41 24.86
C THR A 396 0.95 7.01 25.19
N ILE A 397 2.15 6.67 24.71
CA ILE A 397 2.74 5.34 24.87
C ILE A 397 4.19 5.47 25.29
N GLN A 398 4.58 4.81 26.39
CA GLN A 398 5.98 4.54 26.73
C GLN A 398 6.30 3.09 26.36
N TYR A 399 7.27 2.90 25.47
CA TYR A 399 7.80 1.58 25.13
C TYR A 399 8.97 1.20 26.03
N TRP A 400 9.07 -0.09 26.31
CA TRP A 400 10.14 -0.71 27.08
C TRP A 400 10.59 -1.97 26.34
N TYR A 401 11.83 -2.37 26.57
CA TYR A 401 12.35 -3.62 26.04
C TYR A 401 13.22 -4.35 27.07
N SER A 402 13.35 -5.64 26.86
CA SER A 402 14.30 -6.51 27.57
C SER A 402 14.88 -7.52 26.60
N LEU A 403 16.11 -7.98 26.86
CA LEU A 403 16.77 -9.07 26.13
C LEU A 403 16.89 -10.35 26.97
N ASP A 404 16.46 -10.31 28.25
CA ASP A 404 16.52 -11.45 29.16
C ASP A 404 15.17 -11.70 29.90
N GLY A 405 14.13 -10.91 29.57
CA GLY A 405 12.83 -10.96 30.19
C GLY A 405 12.79 -10.49 31.65
N LYS A 406 13.88 -9.95 32.18
CA LYS A 406 14.02 -9.59 33.60
C LYS A 406 14.42 -8.14 33.81
N GLN A 407 15.36 -7.64 33.03
CA GLN A 407 15.86 -6.27 33.12
C GLN A 407 15.24 -5.46 31.98
N TRP A 408 14.45 -4.46 32.35
CA TRP A 408 13.74 -3.59 31.45
C TRP A 408 14.42 -2.24 31.28
N SER A 409 14.53 -1.79 30.06
CA SER A 409 15.02 -0.47 29.69
C SER A 409 13.95 0.28 28.89
N LYS A 410 13.88 1.60 29.05
CA LYS A 410 13.06 2.43 28.18
C LYS A 410 13.58 2.36 26.74
N LEU A 411 12.67 2.25 25.80
CA LEU A 411 12.96 2.35 24.38
C LEU A 411 12.50 3.71 23.87
N GLY A 412 13.43 4.66 23.84
CA GLY A 412 13.13 6.05 23.49
C GLY A 412 12.28 6.80 24.51
N ASP A 413 11.86 7.99 24.13
CA ASP A 413 10.96 8.83 24.89
C ASP A 413 9.49 8.36 24.72
N GLU A 414 8.60 8.88 25.58
CA GLU A 414 7.16 8.68 25.46
C GLU A 414 6.67 9.19 24.10
N GLN A 415 5.89 8.38 23.40
CA GLN A 415 5.33 8.68 22.09
C GLN A 415 3.92 9.23 22.19
N GLY A 416 3.58 10.09 21.25
CA GLY A 416 2.25 10.71 21.15
C GLY A 416 2.28 12.22 21.42
N PRO A 417 1.13 12.83 21.76
CA PRO A 417 -0.16 12.13 21.79
C PRO A 417 -0.61 11.68 20.38
N LEU A 418 -1.05 10.44 20.28
CA LEU A 418 -1.83 9.98 19.13
C LEU A 418 -3.23 10.58 19.22
N THR A 419 -3.84 10.88 18.10
CA THR A 419 -5.16 11.50 18.02
C THR A 419 -6.06 10.73 17.08
N TYR A 420 -7.37 10.83 17.29
CA TYR A 420 -8.35 10.35 16.33
C TYR A 420 -8.44 11.32 15.15
N ASP A 421 -8.60 10.75 13.97
CA ASP A 421 -9.03 11.49 12.78
C ASP A 421 -10.53 11.26 12.50
N TRP A 422 -11.08 12.00 11.55
CA TRP A 422 -12.47 11.83 11.10
C TRP A 422 -12.63 10.76 10.02
N SER A 423 -11.68 9.84 9.89
CA SER A 423 -11.78 8.68 9.03
C SER A 423 -12.58 7.55 9.69
N LEU A 424 -12.74 6.43 8.98
CA LEU A 424 -13.38 5.23 9.54
C LEU A 424 -12.68 4.73 10.81
N SER A 425 -11.39 4.99 10.96
CA SER A 425 -10.63 4.65 12.18
C SER A 425 -11.16 5.34 13.43
N HIS A 426 -11.82 6.49 13.30
CA HIS A 426 -12.51 7.16 14.40
C HIS A 426 -13.54 6.26 15.10
N PHE A 427 -14.27 5.45 14.34
CA PHE A 427 -15.28 4.54 14.87
C PHE A 427 -14.69 3.23 15.42
N LYS A 428 -13.50 2.88 14.97
CA LYS A 428 -12.78 1.67 15.37
C LYS A 428 -12.15 1.79 16.77
N GLY A 429 -11.70 2.98 17.16
CA GLY A 429 -10.92 3.23 18.36
C GLY A 429 -9.47 2.72 18.23
N TYR A 430 -8.69 2.94 19.30
CA TYR A 430 -7.32 2.41 19.35
C TYR A 430 -7.33 0.90 19.51
N ARG A 431 -6.28 0.27 18.94
CA ARG A 431 -5.96 -1.14 19.08
C ARG A 431 -4.53 -1.31 19.58
N ILE A 432 -4.28 -2.39 20.30
CA ILE A 432 -2.93 -2.82 20.63
C ILE A 432 -2.75 -4.21 20.05
N GLY A 433 -1.72 -4.39 19.22
CA GLY A 433 -1.56 -5.63 18.47
C GLY A 433 -0.14 -6.01 18.16
N LEU A 434 0.01 -7.30 17.87
CA LEU A 434 1.22 -7.94 17.38
C LEU A 434 1.22 -7.89 15.85
N PHE A 435 2.37 -7.71 15.26
CA PHE A 435 2.47 -7.65 13.81
C PHE A 435 3.80 -8.18 13.28
N ASN A 436 3.77 -8.61 12.02
CA ASN A 436 4.95 -8.93 11.22
C ASN A 436 4.67 -8.59 9.76
N TYR A 437 5.52 -7.80 9.12
CA TYR A 437 5.43 -7.50 7.70
C TYR A 437 6.81 -7.53 7.03
N ALA A 438 6.83 -7.72 5.71
CA ALA A 438 8.04 -7.72 4.89
C ALA A 438 7.96 -6.69 3.77
N LYS A 439 9.06 -5.95 3.55
CA LYS A 439 9.23 -5.04 2.41
C LYS A 439 9.94 -5.69 1.22
N GLU A 440 10.81 -6.67 1.48
CA GLU A 440 11.73 -7.19 0.48
C GLU A 440 11.55 -8.68 0.19
N ASN A 441 11.56 -9.51 1.22
CA ASN A 441 11.61 -10.96 1.09
C ASN A 441 10.45 -11.63 1.81
N THR A 442 9.76 -12.55 1.15
CA THR A 442 8.73 -13.38 1.79
C THR A 442 9.34 -14.59 2.52
N GLY A 443 8.55 -15.20 3.40
CA GLY A 443 8.88 -16.43 4.12
C GLY A 443 9.74 -16.23 5.37
N GLY A 444 10.04 -14.99 5.79
CA GLY A 444 10.50 -14.71 7.15
C GLY A 444 9.35 -14.81 8.13
N TYR A 445 9.61 -15.19 9.38
CA TYR A 445 8.59 -15.27 10.40
C TYR A 445 9.11 -14.89 11.78
N VAL A 446 8.17 -14.52 12.63
CA VAL A 446 8.40 -14.24 14.05
C VAL A 446 7.37 -15.04 14.87
N ASP A 447 7.84 -15.65 15.94
CA ASP A 447 7.00 -16.33 16.91
C ASP A 447 6.81 -15.45 18.14
N PHE A 448 5.57 -15.30 18.57
CA PHE A 448 5.16 -14.57 19.78
C PHE A 448 4.70 -15.58 20.84
N ASP A 449 5.34 -15.53 22.01
CA ASP A 449 5.10 -16.47 23.11
C ASP A 449 3.78 -16.18 23.84
N TYR A 450 3.52 -14.89 24.04
CA TYR A 450 2.31 -14.45 24.74
C TYR A 450 1.96 -12.99 24.42
N TYR A 451 0.74 -12.65 24.74
CA TYR A 451 0.25 -11.28 24.85
C TYR A 451 -0.28 -11.10 26.28
N ASP A 452 0.49 -10.45 27.13
CA ASP A 452 0.13 -10.24 28.53
C ASP A 452 -0.40 -8.82 28.77
N LEU A 453 -1.68 -8.77 29.12
CA LEU A 453 -2.38 -7.57 29.53
C LEU A 453 -2.33 -7.45 31.05
N SER A 454 -1.27 -6.79 31.56
CA SER A 454 -0.94 -6.82 33.00
C SER A 454 -1.88 -6.02 33.88
N ASP A 455 -2.44 -4.89 33.42
CA ASP A 455 -3.30 -4.03 34.23
C ASP A 455 -4.50 -3.52 33.42
N VAL A 456 -5.62 -4.20 33.55
CA VAL A 456 -6.91 -3.61 33.16
C VAL A 456 -7.37 -2.75 34.30
N LEU A 457 -7.34 -1.44 34.12
CA LEU A 457 -7.74 -0.48 35.13
C LEU A 457 -9.25 -0.23 35.10
N THR A 458 -9.81 0.06 36.27
CA THR A 458 -11.18 0.59 36.35
C THR A 458 -11.26 1.96 35.69
N SER A 459 -12.48 2.44 35.40
CA SER A 459 -12.73 3.74 34.79
C SER A 459 -12.14 4.95 35.57
N ASP A 460 -11.79 4.75 36.83
CA ASP A 460 -11.14 5.74 37.68
C ASP A 460 -9.60 5.57 37.79
N GLY A 461 -9.04 4.69 36.96
CA GLY A 461 -7.59 4.48 36.88
C GLY A 461 -6.97 3.67 38.01
N LYS A 462 -7.76 2.93 38.76
CA LYS A 462 -7.24 2.07 39.84
C LYS A 462 -7.14 0.62 39.42
N ALA A 463 -6.10 -0.05 39.87
CA ALA A 463 -5.96 -1.49 39.67
C ALA A 463 -7.13 -2.25 40.32
N VAL A 464 -7.72 -3.19 39.60
CA VAL A 464 -8.79 -4.04 40.11
C VAL A 464 -8.19 -5.11 41.00
N ASP A 465 -8.73 -5.25 42.23
CA ASP A 465 -8.35 -6.34 43.11
C ASP A 465 -8.91 -7.67 42.60
N THR A 466 -8.11 -8.35 41.79
CA THR A 466 -8.48 -9.65 41.20
C THR A 466 -8.59 -10.80 42.19
N SER A 467 -8.12 -10.60 43.47
CA SER A 467 -8.24 -11.63 44.49
C SER A 467 -9.70 -11.93 44.85
N LYS A 468 -10.59 -10.95 44.66
CA LYS A 468 -12.02 -11.08 44.90
C LYS A 468 -12.78 -11.80 43.78
N LEU A 469 -12.19 -11.92 42.58
CA LEU A 469 -12.79 -12.65 41.46
C LEU A 469 -12.73 -14.18 41.69
N ARG A 470 -11.63 -14.68 42.23
CA ARG A 470 -11.49 -16.11 42.51
C ARG A 470 -12.47 -16.60 43.56
N SER A 471 -12.80 -15.77 44.58
CA SER A 471 -13.77 -16.12 45.60
C SER A 471 -15.25 -15.99 45.17
N ALA A 472 -15.54 -15.46 44.01
CA ALA A 472 -16.90 -15.34 43.47
C ALA A 472 -17.22 -16.40 42.39
N ILE A 473 -16.19 -17.11 41.88
CA ILE A 473 -16.29 -18.17 40.88
C ILE A 473 -16.19 -19.55 41.53
N ASP A 474 -15.51 -19.71 42.67
CA ASP A 474 -15.51 -20.91 43.53
C ASP A 474 -16.77 -20.96 44.43
#